data_8f6d9a87ec00bf7c2ff2b9c4bf409afb
#
_entry.id   8f6d9a87ec00bf7c2ff2b9c4bf409afb
#
_cell.length_a   1.000
_cell.length_b   1.000
_cell.length_c   1.000
_cell.angle_alpha   90.00
_cell.angle_beta   90.00
_cell.angle_gamma   90.00
#
_symmetry.space_group_name_H-M   'P 1'
#
loop_
_entity.id
_entity.type
_entity.pdbx_description
1 polymer ?
#
loop_
_entity_poly.entity_id
_entity_poly.type
_entity_poly.pdbx_seq_one_letter_code
_entity_poly.pdbx_strand_id
1 'polypeptide(L)'
;DNIRYGNLDATDEQIHQAAKLAHADQFIQMLPNGYDTMLSGDGEELSQGQRQLLSIARAAVADPPVLILDEATSSIDTRTESIVQKGMDNLMKGRTVFVIAHRLSTIRNSDAIIVLDHGQIIERGDHADLIKQKGTYYQLYTGKLELS
;
A
#
# COMPACT_ATOMS: atom_id res chain seq x y z
N ASP A 1 2.73 -17.99 -10.01
CA ASP A 1 3.04 -17.11 -11.16
C ASP A 1 2.51 -15.67 -10.95
N ASN A 2 1.36 -15.49 -10.31
CA ASN A 2 0.78 -14.17 -10.10
C ASN A 2 1.72 -13.19 -9.37
N ILE A 3 2.40 -13.63 -8.32
CA ILE A 3 3.42 -12.84 -7.61
C ILE A 3 4.69 -12.72 -8.46
N ARG A 4 5.05 -13.77 -9.20
CA ARG A 4 6.24 -13.81 -10.06
C ARG A 4 6.25 -12.75 -11.16
N TYR A 5 5.11 -12.20 -11.54
CA TYR A 5 5.06 -11.08 -12.49
C TYR A 5 5.87 -9.87 -12.06
N GLY A 6 6.16 -9.71 -10.76
CA GLY A 6 7.06 -8.66 -10.28
C GLY A 6 8.52 -8.90 -10.64
N ASN A 7 8.93 -10.17 -10.74
CA ASN A 7 10.27 -10.59 -11.16
C ASN A 7 10.20 -12.02 -11.69
N LEU A 8 10.29 -12.16 -13.01
CA LEU A 8 10.14 -13.45 -13.68
C LEU A 8 11.25 -14.45 -13.32
N ASP A 9 12.42 -13.97 -12.92
CA ASP A 9 13.56 -14.79 -12.51
C ASP A 9 13.56 -15.16 -11.03
N ALA A 10 12.53 -14.76 -10.28
CA ALA A 10 12.45 -15.05 -8.85
C ALA A 10 12.28 -16.54 -8.59
N THR A 11 13.02 -17.04 -7.60
CA THR A 11 12.87 -18.42 -7.09
C THR A 11 11.57 -18.59 -6.31
N ASP A 12 11.10 -19.82 -6.13
CA ASP A 12 9.93 -20.10 -5.30
C ASP A 12 10.11 -19.62 -3.86
N GLU A 13 11.32 -19.73 -3.32
CA GLU A 13 11.64 -19.21 -1.99
C GLU A 13 11.47 -17.70 -1.91
N GLN A 14 11.96 -16.96 -2.90
CA GLN A 14 11.78 -15.51 -2.99
C GLN A 14 10.31 -15.11 -3.09
N ILE A 15 9.51 -15.87 -3.83
CA ILE A 15 8.06 -15.68 -3.93
C ILE A 15 7.39 -15.87 -2.56
N HIS A 16 7.75 -16.93 -1.84
CA HIS A 16 7.20 -17.20 -0.51
C HIS A 16 7.61 -16.14 0.51
N GLN A 17 8.84 -15.65 0.46
CA GLN A 17 9.32 -14.57 1.31
C GLN A 17 8.57 -13.26 1.03
N ALA A 18 8.37 -12.92 -0.24
CA ALA A 18 7.59 -11.74 -0.64
C ALA A 18 6.13 -11.83 -0.16
N ALA A 19 5.51 -13.00 -0.27
CA ALA A 19 4.16 -13.22 0.22
C ALA A 19 4.06 -13.08 1.76
N LYS A 20 5.05 -13.57 2.49
CA LYS A 20 5.12 -13.40 3.95
C LYS A 20 5.31 -11.93 4.35
N LEU A 21 6.20 -11.22 3.67
CA LEU A 21 6.42 -9.79 3.89
C LEU A 21 5.13 -9.00 3.70
N ALA A 22 4.37 -9.31 2.66
CA ALA A 22 3.10 -8.68 2.34
C ALA A 22 1.92 -9.16 3.22
N HIS A 23 2.13 -10.10 4.14
CA HIS A 23 1.06 -10.80 4.87
C HIS A 23 0.04 -11.52 3.97
N ALA A 24 0.42 -11.90 2.77
CA ALA A 24 -0.40 -12.67 1.83
C ALA A 24 -0.31 -14.20 2.05
N ASP A 25 0.76 -14.69 2.65
CA ASP A 25 1.04 -16.13 2.79
C ASP A 25 -0.09 -16.88 3.50
N GLN A 26 -0.67 -16.29 4.56
CA GLN A 26 -1.73 -16.93 5.33
C GLN A 26 -2.96 -17.26 4.49
N PHE A 27 -3.47 -16.28 3.72
CA PHE A 27 -4.66 -16.55 2.91
C PHE A 27 -4.33 -17.46 1.72
N ILE A 28 -3.12 -17.35 1.15
CA ILE A 28 -2.69 -18.22 0.04
C ILE A 28 -2.70 -19.69 0.48
N GLN A 29 -2.18 -19.99 1.67
CA GLN A 29 -2.19 -21.35 2.22
C GLN A 29 -3.60 -21.90 2.47
N MET A 30 -4.57 -21.01 2.66
CA MET A 30 -5.99 -21.39 2.85
C MET A 30 -6.72 -21.65 1.53
N LEU A 31 -6.14 -21.31 0.40
CA LEU A 31 -6.71 -21.60 -0.92
C LEU A 31 -6.65 -23.10 -1.22
N PRO A 32 -7.57 -23.64 -2.04
CA PRO A 32 -7.68 -25.09 -2.28
C PRO A 32 -6.37 -25.78 -2.70
N ASN A 33 -5.54 -25.12 -3.50
CA ASN A 33 -4.24 -25.61 -3.95
C ASN A 33 -3.07 -24.72 -3.48
N GLY A 34 -3.27 -23.91 -2.43
CA GLY A 34 -2.23 -23.04 -1.90
C GLY A 34 -1.65 -22.10 -2.99
N TYR A 35 -0.32 -22.10 -3.11
CA TYR A 35 0.40 -21.31 -4.12
C TYR A 35 0.15 -21.76 -5.56
N ASP A 36 -0.33 -22.97 -5.79
CA ASP A 36 -0.65 -23.52 -7.10
C ASP A 36 -2.11 -23.32 -7.50
N THR A 37 -2.87 -22.57 -6.70
CA THR A 37 -4.25 -22.23 -7.01
C THR A 37 -4.32 -21.39 -8.29
N MET A 38 -5.13 -21.81 -9.24
CA MET A 38 -5.43 -21.03 -10.44
C MET A 38 -6.45 -19.94 -10.10
N LEU A 39 -6.11 -18.71 -10.46
CA LEU A 39 -7.04 -17.58 -10.36
C LEU A 39 -7.64 -17.31 -11.72
N SER A 40 -8.95 -17.13 -11.79
CA SER A 40 -9.65 -16.76 -13.02
C SER A 40 -9.73 -15.24 -13.17
N GLY A 41 -9.67 -14.76 -14.40
CA GLY A 41 -9.73 -13.34 -14.71
C GLY A 41 -8.72 -12.52 -13.88
N ASP A 42 -9.18 -11.46 -13.28
CA ASP A 42 -8.38 -10.58 -12.41
C ASP A 42 -8.36 -11.02 -10.92
N GLY A 43 -8.64 -12.30 -10.64
CA GLY A 43 -8.73 -12.83 -9.27
C GLY A 43 -10.07 -12.51 -8.61
N GLU A 44 -11.15 -12.62 -9.38
CA GLU A 44 -12.52 -12.32 -8.90
C GLU A 44 -12.95 -13.14 -7.68
N GLU A 45 -12.35 -14.32 -7.49
CA GLU A 45 -12.59 -15.18 -6.32
C GLU A 45 -11.98 -14.61 -5.03
N LEU A 46 -11.07 -13.67 -5.15
CA LEU A 46 -10.41 -13.04 -4.02
C LEU A 46 -11.13 -11.75 -3.60
N SER A 47 -11.10 -11.46 -2.30
CA SER A 47 -11.54 -10.16 -1.82
C SER A 47 -10.62 -9.04 -2.33
N GLN A 48 -11.11 -7.81 -2.33
CA GLN A 48 -10.31 -6.65 -2.72
C GLN A 48 -9.04 -6.51 -1.87
N GLY A 49 -9.14 -6.75 -0.56
CA GLY A 49 -8.00 -6.73 0.35
C GLY A 49 -6.97 -7.80 0.01
N GLN A 50 -7.41 -9.03 -0.30
CA GLN A 50 -6.52 -10.11 -0.72
C GLN A 50 -5.80 -9.79 -2.02
N ARG A 51 -6.49 -9.20 -3.00
CA ARG A 51 -5.86 -8.72 -4.25
C ARG A 51 -4.81 -7.65 -3.98
N GLN A 52 -5.05 -6.74 -3.04
CA GLN A 52 -4.04 -5.74 -2.64
C GLN A 52 -2.82 -6.39 -1.99
N LEU A 53 -3.00 -7.39 -1.13
CA LEU A 53 -1.87 -8.14 -0.56
C LEU A 53 -1.02 -8.81 -1.64
N LEU A 54 -1.63 -9.36 -2.68
CA LEU A 54 -0.90 -9.90 -3.83
C LEU A 54 -0.13 -8.83 -4.59
N SER A 55 -0.70 -7.64 -4.76
CA SER A 55 -0.03 -6.50 -5.40
C SER A 55 1.20 -6.05 -4.60
N ILE A 56 1.10 -6.01 -3.27
CA ILE A 56 2.21 -5.72 -2.37
C ILE A 56 3.31 -6.79 -2.51
N ALA A 57 2.93 -8.06 -2.57
CA ALA A 57 3.88 -9.16 -2.76
C ALA A 57 4.60 -9.08 -4.11
N ARG A 58 3.91 -8.70 -5.19
CA ARG A 58 4.56 -8.44 -6.50
C ARG A 58 5.58 -7.32 -6.43
N ALA A 59 5.25 -6.22 -5.76
CA ALA A 59 6.17 -5.11 -5.55
C ALA A 59 7.37 -5.53 -4.70
N ALA A 60 7.15 -6.35 -3.67
CA ALA A 60 8.20 -6.86 -2.81
C ALA A 60 9.20 -7.74 -3.55
N VAL A 61 8.72 -8.65 -4.41
CA VAL A 61 9.59 -9.55 -5.19
C VAL A 61 10.35 -8.80 -6.29
N ALA A 62 9.78 -7.72 -6.82
CA ALA A 62 10.47 -6.83 -7.76
C ALA A 62 11.61 -6.03 -7.10
N ASP A 63 11.51 -5.80 -5.80
CA ASP A 63 12.50 -5.10 -4.97
C ASP A 63 13.00 -3.77 -5.58
N PRO A 64 12.12 -2.84 -5.96
CA PRO A 64 12.53 -1.59 -6.58
C PRO A 64 13.10 -0.63 -5.52
N PRO A 65 14.06 0.25 -5.89
CA PRO A 65 14.60 1.26 -4.98
C PRO A 65 13.60 2.39 -4.70
N VAL A 66 12.64 2.61 -5.60
CA VAL A 66 11.61 3.64 -5.51
C VAL A 66 10.24 3.02 -5.77
N LEU A 67 9.29 3.33 -4.92
CA LEU A 67 7.90 2.90 -5.04
C LEU A 67 6.96 4.10 -5.16
N ILE A 68 5.92 3.95 -5.97
CA ILE A 68 4.78 4.85 -5.98
C ILE A 68 3.56 4.01 -5.60
N LEU A 69 2.94 4.36 -4.49
CA LEU A 69 1.76 3.68 -3.97
C LEU A 69 0.55 4.60 -4.05
N ASP A 70 -0.51 4.14 -4.69
CA ASP A 70 -1.80 4.81 -4.69
C ASP A 70 -2.73 4.08 -3.72
N GLU A 71 -3.15 4.78 -2.67
CA GLU A 71 -4.01 4.24 -1.63
C GLU A 71 -5.48 4.26 -2.09
N ALA A 72 -5.99 3.14 -2.58
CA ALA A 72 -7.39 2.98 -2.96
C ALA A 72 -8.06 1.91 -2.07
N THR A 73 -8.46 2.29 -0.84
CA THR A 73 -8.92 1.34 0.17
C THR A 73 -10.41 1.45 0.51
N SER A 74 -11.23 2.03 -0.36
CA SER A 74 -12.62 2.41 -0.07
C SER A 74 -13.60 1.26 0.21
N SER A 75 -13.22 -0.01 0.00
CA SER A 75 -14.13 -1.16 0.09
C SER A 75 -13.57 -2.34 0.88
N ILE A 76 -12.60 -2.09 1.78
CA ILE A 76 -11.95 -3.14 2.57
C ILE A 76 -12.45 -3.06 4.01
N ASP A 77 -12.79 -4.22 4.60
CA ASP A 77 -13.15 -4.32 6.02
C ASP A 77 -11.96 -3.93 6.93
N THR A 78 -12.25 -3.46 8.13
CA THR A 78 -11.26 -2.93 9.07
C THR A 78 -10.15 -3.93 9.42
N ARG A 79 -10.49 -5.21 9.54
CA ARG A 79 -9.50 -6.26 9.86
C ARG A 79 -8.52 -6.47 8.72
N THR A 80 -9.02 -6.63 7.50
CA THR A 80 -8.20 -6.81 6.30
C THR A 80 -7.38 -5.56 6.01
N GLU A 81 -7.95 -4.39 6.24
CA GLU A 81 -7.24 -3.11 6.11
C GLU A 81 -6.00 -3.05 7.01
N SER A 82 -6.12 -3.48 8.27
CA SER A 82 -4.97 -3.54 9.18
C SER A 82 -3.86 -4.46 8.67
N ILE A 83 -4.22 -5.59 8.04
CA ILE A 83 -3.26 -6.52 7.45
C ILE A 83 -2.60 -5.89 6.22
N VAL A 84 -3.38 -5.25 5.35
CA VAL A 84 -2.87 -4.52 4.17
C VAL A 84 -1.89 -3.43 4.61
N GLN A 85 -2.24 -2.65 5.63
CA GLN A 85 -1.37 -1.59 6.14
C GLN A 85 -0.04 -2.14 6.67
N LYS A 86 -0.05 -3.26 7.39
CA LYS A 86 1.18 -3.93 7.85
C LYS A 86 2.05 -4.40 6.68
N GLY A 87 1.44 -4.96 5.64
CA GLY A 87 2.14 -5.37 4.43
C GLY A 87 2.78 -4.17 3.72
N MET A 88 2.07 -3.06 3.59
CA MET A 88 2.58 -1.81 3.04
C MET A 88 3.74 -1.26 3.87
N ASP A 89 3.61 -1.23 5.20
CA ASP A 89 4.67 -0.76 6.09
C ASP A 89 5.96 -1.58 5.93
N ASN A 90 5.84 -2.89 5.79
CA ASN A 90 6.97 -3.78 5.53
C ASN A 90 7.61 -3.50 4.17
N LEU A 91 6.79 -3.29 3.14
CA LEU A 91 7.26 -2.97 1.79
C LEU A 91 8.01 -1.63 1.75
N MET A 92 7.54 -0.64 2.50
CA MET A 92 8.11 0.71 2.50
C MET A 92 9.48 0.80 3.18
N LYS A 93 9.82 -0.13 4.08
CA LYS A 93 11.09 -0.12 4.81
C LYS A 93 12.29 -0.15 3.88
N GLY A 94 13.24 0.75 4.10
CA GLY A 94 14.51 0.80 3.39
C GLY A 94 14.44 1.31 1.95
N ARG A 95 13.34 1.93 1.54
CA ARG A 95 13.15 2.48 0.18
C ARG A 95 12.60 3.88 0.20
N THR A 96 12.77 4.56 -0.93
CA THR A 96 12.08 5.83 -1.19
C THR A 96 10.67 5.53 -1.69
N VAL A 97 9.67 6.05 -0.99
CA VAL A 97 8.26 5.78 -1.29
C VAL A 97 7.50 7.08 -1.46
N PHE A 98 6.77 7.18 -2.57
CA PHE A 98 5.76 8.20 -2.80
C PHE A 98 4.39 7.57 -2.59
N VAL A 99 3.63 8.08 -1.63
CA VAL A 99 2.29 7.59 -1.34
C VAL A 99 1.27 8.66 -1.73
N ILE A 100 0.35 8.28 -2.63
CA ILE A 100 -0.85 9.10 -2.90
C ILE A 100 -1.89 8.65 -1.88
N ALA A 101 -2.08 9.45 -0.85
CA ALA A 101 -2.87 9.07 0.29
C ALA A 101 -4.29 9.62 0.22
N HIS A 102 -5.23 8.75 0.53
CA HIS A 102 -6.64 9.08 0.74
C HIS A 102 -7.01 9.10 2.23
N ARG A 103 -6.07 8.73 3.11
CA ARG A 103 -6.23 8.72 4.57
C ARG A 103 -5.11 9.47 5.27
N LEU A 104 -5.49 10.32 6.18
CA LEU A 104 -4.55 11.12 6.97
C LEU A 104 -3.66 10.28 7.89
N SER A 105 -4.15 9.13 8.35
CA SER A 105 -3.38 8.20 9.17
C SER A 105 -2.14 7.67 8.45
N THR A 106 -2.20 7.48 7.14
CA THR A 106 -1.07 7.03 6.32
C THR A 106 0.00 8.11 6.19
N ILE A 107 -0.41 9.38 6.15
CA ILE A 107 0.46 10.53 5.88
C ILE A 107 1.23 10.97 7.11
N ARG A 108 0.63 10.85 8.28
CA ARG A 108 1.13 11.45 9.53
C ARG A 108 2.60 11.13 9.85
N ASN A 109 3.04 9.92 9.53
CA ASN A 109 4.39 9.44 9.83
C ASN A 109 5.35 9.56 8.63
N SER A 110 4.95 10.28 7.57
CA SER A 110 5.80 10.51 6.41
C SER A 110 6.90 11.50 6.74
N ASP A 111 8.08 11.32 6.14
CA ASP A 111 9.21 12.25 6.29
C ASP A 111 8.92 13.60 5.65
N ALA A 112 8.16 13.61 4.57
CA ALA A 112 7.69 14.81 3.89
C ALA A 112 6.26 14.63 3.39
N ILE A 113 5.45 15.65 3.57
CA ILE A 113 4.07 15.73 3.09
C ILE A 113 4.00 16.85 2.07
N ILE A 114 3.39 16.57 0.94
CA ILE A 114 3.13 17.54 -0.12
C ILE A 114 1.62 17.66 -0.31
N VAL A 115 1.10 18.86 -0.21
CA VAL A 115 -0.29 19.15 -0.50
C VAL A 115 -0.38 19.72 -1.90
N LEU A 116 -1.13 19.05 -2.76
CA LEU A 116 -1.38 19.46 -4.16
C LEU A 116 -2.79 20.00 -4.29
N ASP A 117 -2.92 21.13 -4.98
CA ASP A 117 -4.20 21.67 -5.38
C ASP A 117 -4.10 22.22 -6.80
N HIS A 118 -5.04 21.83 -7.68
CA HIS A 118 -5.05 22.22 -9.10
C HIS A 118 -3.68 22.02 -9.80
N GLY A 119 -2.98 20.92 -9.50
CA GLY A 119 -1.69 20.59 -10.08
C GLY A 119 -0.50 21.41 -9.54
N GLN A 120 -0.71 22.19 -8.51
CA GLN A 120 0.34 22.98 -7.86
C GLN A 120 0.60 22.53 -6.42
N ILE A 121 1.86 22.59 -6.01
CA ILE A 121 2.24 22.35 -4.62
C ILE A 121 1.91 23.62 -3.84
N ILE A 122 0.93 23.51 -2.92
CA ILE A 122 0.51 24.63 -2.08
C ILE A 122 1.12 24.59 -0.68
N GLU A 123 1.45 23.39 -0.17
CA GLU A 123 2.11 23.20 1.12
C GLU A 123 3.09 22.03 1.04
N ARG A 124 4.18 22.12 1.78
CA ARG A 124 5.12 21.01 1.99
C ARG A 124 5.78 21.10 3.36
N GLY A 125 6.07 19.97 3.97
CA GLY A 125 6.72 19.88 5.26
C GLY A 125 6.43 18.54 5.90
N ASP A 126 6.83 18.35 7.14
CA ASP A 126 6.37 17.20 7.93
C ASP A 126 5.02 17.50 8.61
N HIS A 127 4.49 16.53 9.32
CA HIS A 127 3.21 16.69 10.04
C HIS A 127 3.24 17.89 11.01
N ALA A 128 4.30 18.01 11.80
CA ALA A 128 4.40 19.07 12.81
C ALA A 128 4.46 20.47 12.17
N ASP A 129 5.22 20.61 11.07
CA ASP A 129 5.32 21.85 10.33
C ASP A 129 3.98 22.29 9.76
N LEU A 130 3.26 21.39 9.11
CA LEU A 130 1.99 21.68 8.46
C LEU A 130 0.86 21.96 9.46
N ILE A 131 0.89 21.33 10.63
CA ILE A 131 -0.05 21.64 11.72
C ILE A 131 0.18 23.07 12.23
N LYS A 132 1.43 23.49 12.38
CA LYS A 132 1.77 24.88 12.80
C LYS A 132 1.35 25.93 11.78
N GLN A 133 1.44 25.61 10.49
CA GLN A 133 1.04 26.52 9.41
C GLN A 133 -0.46 26.81 9.38
N LYS A 134 -1.29 25.91 9.95
CA LYS A 134 -2.76 26.05 9.98
C LYS A 134 -3.39 26.28 8.61
N GLY A 135 -2.79 25.73 7.56
CA GLY A 135 -3.26 25.80 6.18
C GLY A 135 -4.21 24.67 5.79
N THR A 136 -4.18 24.26 4.52
CA THR A 136 -5.06 23.22 3.96
C THR A 136 -4.87 21.86 4.66
N TYR A 137 -3.63 21.44 4.90
CA TYR A 137 -3.36 20.20 5.63
C TYR A 137 -3.97 20.20 7.03
N TYR A 138 -3.85 21.29 7.76
CA TYR A 138 -4.46 21.44 9.07
C TYR A 138 -5.98 21.32 9.02
N GLN A 139 -6.61 21.93 8.01
CA GLN A 139 -8.06 21.85 7.82
C GLN A 139 -8.52 20.42 7.53
N LEU A 140 -7.79 19.69 6.66
CA LEU A 140 -8.01 18.29 6.39
C LEU A 140 -7.85 17.45 7.67
N TYR A 141 -6.77 17.66 8.40
CA TYR A 141 -6.46 16.89 9.60
C TYR A 141 -7.47 17.11 10.73
N THR A 142 -8.00 18.31 10.86
CA THR A 142 -9.01 18.64 11.88
C THR A 142 -10.45 18.37 11.44
N GLY A 143 -10.67 17.83 10.26
CA GLY A 143 -12.00 17.52 9.71
C GLY A 143 -12.79 18.74 9.28
N LYS A 144 -12.13 19.88 9.07
CA LYS A 144 -12.76 21.10 8.52
C LYS A 144 -12.85 21.09 7.00
N LEU A 145 -12.11 20.21 6.36
CA LEU A 145 -12.09 19.97 4.93
C LEU A 145 -12.02 18.46 4.72
N GLU A 146 -12.60 17.94 3.64
CA GLU A 146 -12.51 16.54 3.27
C GLU A 146 -11.58 16.35 2.08
N LEU A 147 -10.89 15.21 2.01
CA LEU A 147 -10.13 14.78 0.85
C LEU A 147 -11.11 14.41 -0.27
N SER A 148 -11.01 15.08 -1.39
CA SER A 148 -11.83 14.80 -2.57
C SER A 148 -11.26 13.64 -3.38
#